data_363746ec3d1fb0050f43e71845949775
#
_entry.id   363746ec3d1fb0050f43e71845949775
#
_cell.length_a   1.000
_cell.length_b   1.000
_cell.length_c   1.000
_cell.angle_alpha   90.00
_cell.angle_beta   90.00
_cell.angle_gamma   90.00
#
_symmetry.space_group_name_H-M   'P 1'
#
loop_
_entity.id
_entity.type
_entity.pdbx_description
1 polymer ?
#
loop_
_entity_poly.entity_id
_entity_poly.type
_entity_poly.pdbx_seq_one_letter_code
_entity_poly.pdbx_strand_id
1 'polypeptide(L)'
;MKKIYLIRHAQSESNAGQAVRPNHAVNLTDVGKTQAQALADWLTDHISEPVTEIFVSQYLRTQQTAQPYLQSTKRTATVIDELHEFNFLDFATIKDFSFEDLRVIADDFWQQHSAHRASELTDSFEHFVARVQKVRAY
;
A
#
# COMPACT_ATOMS: atom_id res chain seq x y z
N MET A 1 26.23 -5.05 -6.85
CA MET A 1 24.86 -5.51 -7.14
C MET A 1 23.91 -4.61 -6.37
N LYS A 2 22.89 -4.02 -7.01
CA LYS A 2 21.90 -3.20 -6.28
C LYS A 2 20.98 -4.12 -5.50
N LYS A 3 20.76 -3.83 -4.21
CA LYS A 3 19.77 -4.53 -3.37
C LYS A 3 18.47 -3.71 -3.35
N ILE A 4 17.34 -4.40 -3.40
CA ILE A 4 16.01 -3.80 -3.30
C ILE A 4 15.30 -4.45 -2.11
N TYR A 5 14.78 -3.63 -1.22
CA TYR A 5 13.96 -4.04 -0.09
C TYR A 5 12.50 -3.70 -0.38
N LEU A 6 11.66 -4.70 -0.50
CA LEU A 6 10.22 -4.55 -0.65
C LEU A 6 9.57 -4.66 0.73
N ILE A 7 8.97 -3.56 1.18
CA ILE A 7 8.40 -3.45 2.52
C ILE A 7 6.90 -3.23 2.41
N ARG A 8 6.13 -4.15 2.98
CA ARG A 8 4.69 -3.97 3.13
C ARG A 8 4.41 -2.97 4.24
N HIS A 9 3.36 -2.14 4.08
CA HIS A 9 2.89 -1.26 5.14
C HIS A 9 2.51 -2.03 6.42
N ALA A 10 2.65 -1.38 7.57
CA ALA A 10 2.27 -1.90 8.87
C ALA A 10 0.73 -2.05 9.00
N GLN A 11 0.24 -2.62 10.10
CA GLN A 11 -1.19 -2.86 10.29
C GLN A 11 -2.00 -1.57 10.14
N SER A 12 -2.95 -1.60 9.23
CA SER A 12 -3.90 -0.51 8.97
C SER A 12 -5.26 -0.76 9.60
N GLU A 13 -6.10 0.29 9.67
CA GLU A 13 -7.50 0.21 10.10
C GLU A 13 -8.26 -0.87 9.32
N SER A 14 -8.04 -0.98 8.00
CA SER A 14 -8.67 -2.02 7.18
C SER A 14 -8.16 -3.42 7.54
N ASN A 15 -6.85 -3.60 7.80
CA ASN A 15 -6.33 -4.90 8.22
C ASN A 15 -6.88 -5.35 9.58
N ALA A 16 -7.20 -4.39 10.44
CA ALA A 16 -7.78 -4.66 11.76
C ALA A 16 -9.32 -4.78 11.74
N GLY A 17 -9.96 -4.66 10.58
CA GLY A 17 -11.42 -4.70 10.47
C GLY A 17 -12.12 -3.52 11.15
N GLN A 18 -11.45 -2.38 11.34
CA GLN A 18 -12.00 -1.26 12.11
C GLN A 18 -12.87 -0.31 11.29
N ALA A 19 -12.54 -0.10 10.02
CA ALA A 19 -13.29 0.81 9.16
C ALA A 19 -13.11 0.52 7.68
N VAL A 20 -14.16 0.73 6.90
CA VAL A 20 -14.08 0.84 5.45
C VAL A 20 -13.89 2.32 5.11
N ARG A 21 -12.78 2.63 4.43
CA ARG A 21 -12.41 3.99 4.01
C ARG A 21 -11.94 3.99 2.56
N PRO A 22 -11.93 5.15 1.89
CA PRO A 22 -11.21 5.28 0.62
C PRO A 22 -9.77 4.77 0.79
N ASN A 23 -9.31 3.95 -0.14
CA ASN A 23 -8.06 3.20 0.00
C ASN A 23 -6.83 4.09 0.29
N HIS A 24 -6.79 5.30 -0.30
CA HIS A 24 -5.73 6.28 -0.07
C HIS A 24 -5.72 6.87 1.35
N ALA A 25 -6.87 6.89 2.05
CA ALA A 25 -7.07 7.57 3.34
C ALA A 25 -7.03 6.63 4.55
N VAL A 26 -6.73 5.34 4.32
CA VAL A 26 -6.63 4.35 5.41
C VAL A 26 -5.39 4.62 6.26
N ASN A 27 -5.58 4.77 7.58
CA ASN A 27 -4.49 5.01 8.54
C ASN A 27 -3.88 3.72 9.07
N LEU A 28 -2.71 3.84 9.69
CA LEU A 28 -2.20 2.80 10.59
C LEU A 28 -2.97 2.81 11.91
N THR A 29 -3.15 1.61 12.48
CA THR A 29 -3.56 1.46 13.89
C THR A 29 -2.41 1.81 14.84
N ASP A 30 -2.66 1.90 16.14
CA ASP A 30 -1.58 2.09 17.13
C ASP A 30 -0.60 0.92 17.13
N VAL A 31 -1.08 -0.32 16.91
CA VAL A 31 -0.23 -1.48 16.66
C VAL A 31 0.61 -1.26 15.40
N GLY A 32 0.01 -0.77 14.32
CA GLY A 32 0.72 -0.45 13.09
C GLY A 32 1.81 0.61 13.28
N LYS A 33 1.57 1.64 14.07
CA LYS A 33 2.59 2.65 14.42
C LYS A 33 3.78 2.04 15.19
N THR A 34 3.48 1.14 16.13
CA THR A 34 4.53 0.39 16.86
C THR A 34 5.33 -0.51 15.90
N GLN A 35 4.67 -1.18 14.97
CA GLN A 35 5.34 -1.98 13.93
C GLN A 35 6.22 -1.12 13.02
N ALA A 36 5.76 0.07 12.64
CA ALA A 36 6.52 1.00 11.82
C ALA A 36 7.79 1.49 12.53
N GLN A 37 7.72 1.74 13.86
CA GLN A 37 8.89 2.09 14.66
C GLN A 37 9.87 0.91 14.74
N ALA A 38 9.40 -0.28 15.06
CA ALA A 38 10.26 -1.47 15.13
C ALA A 38 10.93 -1.78 13.78
N LEU A 39 10.24 -1.55 12.66
CA LEU A 39 10.83 -1.65 11.32
C LEU A 39 11.94 -0.62 11.11
N ALA A 40 11.74 0.63 11.54
CA ALA A 40 12.75 1.69 11.41
C ALA A 40 14.03 1.34 12.18
N ASP A 41 13.88 0.84 13.40
CA ASP A 41 14.99 0.39 14.23
C ASP A 41 15.71 -0.77 13.56
N TRP A 42 14.98 -1.77 13.09
CA TRP A 42 15.56 -2.92 12.39
C TRP A 42 16.33 -2.52 11.12
N LEU A 43 15.75 -1.62 10.31
CA LEU A 43 16.41 -1.13 9.09
C LEU A 43 17.72 -0.40 9.42
N THR A 44 17.73 0.39 10.50
CA THR A 44 18.92 1.13 10.94
C THR A 44 20.02 0.19 11.41
N ASP A 45 19.66 -0.87 12.12
CA ASP A 45 20.63 -1.80 12.71
C ASP A 45 21.18 -2.84 11.72
N HIS A 46 20.38 -3.21 10.70
CA HIS A 46 20.69 -4.36 9.82
C HIS A 46 21.07 -3.97 8.39
N ILE A 47 20.74 -2.75 7.94
CA ILE A 47 21.15 -2.30 6.62
C ILE A 47 22.44 -1.49 6.74
N SER A 48 23.56 -2.15 6.50
CA SER A 48 24.90 -1.54 6.57
C SER A 48 25.27 -0.77 5.31
N GLU A 49 24.64 -1.09 4.17
CA GLU A 49 24.93 -0.41 2.90
C GLU A 49 24.16 0.90 2.81
N PRO A 50 24.71 1.93 2.14
CA PRO A 50 23.99 3.18 1.94
C PRO A 50 22.68 2.95 1.18
N VAL A 51 21.55 3.24 1.81
CA VAL A 51 20.27 3.33 1.08
C VAL A 51 20.34 4.55 0.18
N THR A 52 20.25 4.39 -1.12
CA THR A 52 20.35 5.50 -2.08
C THR A 52 19.01 6.17 -2.31
N GLU A 53 17.96 5.41 -2.42
CA GLU A 53 16.62 5.89 -2.76
C GLU A 53 15.56 5.20 -1.90
N ILE A 54 14.51 5.94 -1.58
CA ILE A 54 13.36 5.45 -0.82
C ILE A 54 12.12 5.88 -1.58
N PHE A 55 11.28 4.92 -1.90
CA PHE A 55 10.02 5.15 -2.60
C PHE A 55 8.84 4.74 -1.74
N VAL A 56 7.76 5.50 -1.80
CA VAL A 56 6.49 5.20 -1.14
C VAL A 56 5.33 5.44 -2.10
N SER A 57 4.23 4.76 -1.88
CA SER A 57 3.00 5.09 -2.61
C SER A 57 2.34 6.35 -2.03
N GLN A 58 1.39 6.92 -2.76
CA GLN A 58 0.56 8.02 -2.28
C GLN A 58 -0.35 7.66 -1.10
N TYR A 59 -0.51 6.37 -0.76
CA TYR A 59 -1.40 5.93 0.31
C TYR A 59 -0.86 6.27 1.70
N LEU A 60 -1.73 6.83 2.54
CA LEU A 60 -1.36 7.35 3.86
C LEU A 60 -0.65 6.30 4.73
N ARG A 61 -1.15 5.05 4.77
CA ARG A 61 -0.55 3.96 5.55
C ARG A 61 0.88 3.62 5.14
N THR A 62 1.23 3.76 3.84
CA THR A 62 2.61 3.51 3.39
C THR A 62 3.56 4.62 3.82
N GLN A 63 3.11 5.86 3.73
CA GLN A 63 3.87 7.02 4.20
C GLN A 63 4.08 6.98 5.71
N GLN A 64 3.03 6.66 6.47
CA GLN A 64 3.10 6.48 7.93
C GLN A 64 4.04 5.34 8.33
N THR A 65 4.11 4.28 7.54
CA THR A 65 5.05 3.16 7.79
C THR A 65 6.49 3.59 7.60
N ALA A 66 6.78 4.40 6.59
CA ALA A 66 8.13 4.89 6.30
C ALA A 66 8.58 6.01 7.25
N GLN A 67 7.65 6.77 7.81
CA GLN A 67 7.91 7.99 8.56
C GLN A 67 8.95 7.84 9.68
N PRO A 68 8.91 6.85 10.58
CA PRO A 68 9.91 6.71 11.65
C PRO A 68 11.33 6.56 11.10
N TYR A 69 11.52 5.77 10.05
CA TYR A 69 12.82 5.59 9.41
C TYR A 69 13.32 6.87 8.73
N LEU A 70 12.43 7.58 8.02
CA LEU A 70 12.77 8.84 7.37
C LEU A 70 13.20 9.91 8.39
N GLN A 71 12.51 9.98 9.54
CA GLN A 71 12.83 10.91 10.62
C GLN A 71 14.16 10.58 11.28
N SER A 72 14.39 9.32 11.66
CA SER A 72 15.62 8.89 12.34
C SER A 72 16.87 9.08 11.46
N THR A 73 16.74 8.85 10.16
CA THR A 73 17.84 8.96 9.20
C THR A 73 17.95 10.33 8.54
N LYS A 74 17.02 11.26 8.80
CA LYS A 74 16.91 12.58 8.15
C LYS A 74 16.84 12.48 6.62
N ARG A 75 16.15 11.47 6.11
CA ARG A 75 15.98 11.21 4.68
C ARG A 75 14.58 11.59 4.22
N THR A 76 14.44 11.70 2.92
CA THR A 76 13.14 11.89 2.24
C THR A 76 12.81 10.68 1.39
N ALA A 77 11.52 10.48 1.16
CA ALA A 77 11.04 9.49 0.20
C ALA A 77 10.43 10.18 -1.02
N THR A 78 10.58 9.55 -2.18
CA THR A 78 9.89 9.94 -3.40
C THR A 78 8.54 9.22 -3.43
N VAL A 79 7.46 9.98 -3.59
CA VAL A 79 6.13 9.41 -3.79
C VAL A 79 5.99 8.99 -5.26
N ILE A 80 5.66 7.73 -5.50
CA ILE A 80 5.36 7.20 -6.82
C ILE A 80 3.87 6.83 -6.86
N ASP A 81 3.11 7.51 -7.70
CA ASP A 81 1.65 7.31 -7.78
C ASP A 81 1.31 5.89 -8.23
N GLU A 82 2.10 5.33 -9.15
CA GLU A 82 1.93 3.97 -9.64
C GLU A 82 2.23 2.88 -8.62
N LEU A 83 2.87 3.20 -7.48
CA LEU A 83 3.28 2.22 -6.46
C LEU A 83 2.15 1.84 -5.49
N HIS A 84 0.94 2.31 -5.71
CA HIS A 84 -0.19 1.95 -4.84
C HIS A 84 -0.66 0.51 -5.06
N GLU A 85 -1.33 -0.05 -4.04
CA GLU A 85 -1.96 -1.36 -4.08
C GLU A 85 -2.99 -1.48 -5.21
N PHE A 86 -3.25 -2.70 -5.65
CA PHE A 86 -4.31 -3.00 -6.61
C PHE A 86 -5.67 -2.56 -6.06
N ASN A 87 -6.27 -1.57 -6.70
CA ASN A 87 -7.51 -0.94 -6.26
C ASN A 87 -8.67 -1.37 -7.15
N PHE A 88 -9.23 -2.54 -6.91
CA PHE A 88 -10.33 -3.09 -7.71
C PHE A 88 -11.72 -2.84 -7.12
N LEU A 89 -11.84 -2.38 -5.89
CA LEU A 89 -13.11 -2.07 -5.23
C LEU A 89 -13.40 -0.58 -5.27
N ASP A 90 -14.59 -0.21 -5.73
CA ASP A 90 -15.06 1.17 -5.70
C ASP A 90 -15.61 1.53 -4.32
N PHE A 91 -14.93 2.46 -3.63
CA PHE A 91 -15.35 2.89 -2.29
C PHE A 91 -16.78 3.39 -2.24
N ALA A 92 -17.25 4.11 -3.24
CA ALA A 92 -18.63 4.63 -3.26
C ALA A 92 -19.67 3.51 -3.19
N THR A 93 -19.35 2.37 -3.79
CA THR A 93 -20.19 1.17 -3.78
C THR A 93 -20.10 0.40 -2.46
N ILE A 94 -18.90 0.31 -1.87
CA ILE A 94 -18.62 -0.61 -0.76
C ILE A 94 -18.64 0.03 0.63
N LYS A 95 -18.83 1.35 0.74
CA LYS A 95 -18.68 2.11 2.01
C LYS A 95 -19.59 1.61 3.15
N ASP A 96 -20.74 1.04 2.81
CA ASP A 96 -21.73 0.54 3.77
C ASP A 96 -21.70 -0.99 3.90
N PHE A 97 -20.73 -1.66 3.28
CA PHE A 97 -20.62 -3.11 3.28
C PHE A 97 -19.86 -3.63 4.49
N SER A 98 -20.24 -4.80 4.97
CA SER A 98 -19.45 -5.55 5.94
C SER A 98 -18.18 -6.12 5.29
N PHE A 99 -17.21 -6.53 6.11
CA PHE A 99 -16.02 -7.22 5.60
C PHE A 99 -16.35 -8.56 4.93
N GLU A 100 -17.41 -9.23 5.32
CA GLU A 100 -17.88 -10.46 4.67
C GLU A 100 -18.43 -10.16 3.26
N ASP A 101 -19.23 -9.08 3.11
CA ASP A 101 -19.72 -8.64 1.80
C ASP A 101 -18.56 -8.29 0.87
N LEU A 102 -17.52 -7.62 1.38
CA LEU A 102 -16.32 -7.27 0.60
C LEU A 102 -15.60 -8.51 0.08
N ARG A 103 -15.59 -9.60 0.86
CA ARG A 103 -14.99 -10.87 0.45
C ARG A 103 -15.74 -11.49 -0.71
N VAL A 104 -17.06 -11.51 -0.66
CA VAL A 104 -17.91 -12.02 -1.76
C VAL A 104 -17.65 -11.24 -3.05
N ILE A 105 -17.62 -9.90 -2.96
CA ILE A 105 -17.35 -9.05 -4.14
C ILE A 105 -15.93 -9.27 -4.68
N ALA A 106 -14.95 -9.48 -3.80
CA ALA A 106 -13.60 -9.80 -4.23
C ALA A 106 -13.55 -11.12 -5.01
N ASP A 107 -14.23 -12.14 -4.51
CA ASP A 107 -14.33 -13.44 -5.18
C ASP A 107 -15.00 -13.31 -6.54
N ASP A 108 -16.10 -12.56 -6.64
CA ASP A 108 -16.78 -12.27 -7.91
C ASP A 108 -15.89 -11.52 -8.91
N PHE A 109 -15.11 -10.52 -8.43
CA PHE A 109 -14.19 -9.79 -9.27
C PHE A 109 -13.16 -10.71 -9.94
N TRP A 110 -12.62 -11.67 -9.21
CA TRP A 110 -11.62 -12.60 -9.73
C TRP A 110 -12.18 -13.62 -10.74
N GLN A 111 -13.51 -13.74 -10.86
CA GLN A 111 -14.16 -14.54 -11.91
C GLN A 111 -14.36 -13.74 -13.23
N GLN A 112 -14.14 -12.43 -13.20
CA GLN A 112 -14.33 -11.58 -14.37
C GLN A 112 -13.13 -11.61 -15.32
N HIS A 113 -13.33 -11.10 -16.53
CA HIS A 113 -12.26 -10.93 -17.51
C HIS A 113 -11.18 -9.96 -17.00
N SER A 114 -9.92 -10.15 -17.40
CA SER A 114 -8.76 -9.34 -16.94
C SER A 114 -8.87 -7.84 -17.18
N ALA A 115 -9.66 -7.43 -18.18
CA ALA A 115 -9.96 -6.03 -18.46
C ALA A 115 -11.14 -5.47 -17.67
N HIS A 116 -11.82 -6.30 -16.83
CA HIS A 116 -12.97 -5.84 -16.04
C HIS A 116 -12.57 -4.79 -15.00
N ARG A 117 -13.41 -3.77 -14.86
CA ARG A 117 -13.30 -2.71 -13.84
C ARG A 117 -14.64 -2.54 -13.15
N ALA A 118 -14.64 -2.39 -11.84
CA ALA A 118 -15.85 -2.10 -11.09
C ALA A 118 -16.38 -0.67 -11.36
N SER A 119 -15.47 0.27 -11.62
CA SER A 119 -15.78 1.64 -12.03
C SER A 119 -14.60 2.26 -12.78
N GLU A 120 -14.75 3.48 -13.29
CA GLU A 120 -13.65 4.23 -13.90
C GLU A 120 -12.54 4.60 -12.89
N LEU A 121 -12.84 4.59 -11.60
CA LEU A 121 -11.93 4.92 -10.51
C LEU A 121 -11.14 3.72 -9.98
N THR A 122 -11.39 2.52 -10.53
CA THR A 122 -10.76 1.27 -10.10
C THR A 122 -9.82 0.70 -11.16
N ASP A 123 -8.91 -0.16 -10.72
CA ASP A 123 -8.03 -0.89 -11.62
C ASP A 123 -8.76 -2.11 -12.24
N SER A 124 -8.49 -2.41 -13.51
CA SER A 124 -8.56 -3.78 -14.01
C SER A 124 -7.25 -4.50 -13.72
N PHE A 125 -7.22 -5.83 -13.81
CA PHE A 125 -5.97 -6.57 -13.67
C PHE A 125 -4.94 -6.16 -14.75
N GLU A 126 -5.38 -5.92 -15.99
CA GLU A 126 -4.50 -5.42 -17.05
C GLU A 126 -3.92 -4.04 -16.73
N HIS A 127 -4.73 -3.13 -16.16
CA HIS A 127 -4.29 -1.80 -15.71
C HIS A 127 -3.22 -1.93 -14.62
N PHE A 128 -3.46 -2.79 -13.64
CA PHE A 128 -2.50 -3.06 -12.57
C PHE A 128 -1.17 -3.58 -13.12
N VAL A 129 -1.19 -4.56 -14.02
CA VAL A 129 0.03 -5.10 -14.65
C VAL A 129 0.80 -4.02 -15.41
N ALA A 130 0.10 -3.19 -16.19
CA ALA A 130 0.73 -2.08 -16.92
C ALA A 130 1.37 -1.06 -15.96
N ARG A 131 0.72 -0.78 -14.83
CA ARG A 131 1.22 0.11 -13.78
C ARG A 131 2.47 -0.46 -13.10
N VAL A 132 2.49 -1.75 -12.77
CA VAL A 132 3.67 -2.43 -12.22
C VAL A 132 4.87 -2.38 -13.19
N GLN A 133 4.62 -2.50 -14.50
CA GLN A 133 5.68 -2.37 -15.50
C GLN A 133 6.30 -0.97 -15.51
N LYS A 134 5.52 0.09 -15.31
CA LYS A 134 6.05 1.46 -15.17
C LYS A 134 6.95 1.58 -13.93
N VAL A 135 6.49 1.07 -12.78
CA VAL A 135 7.28 1.11 -11.53
C VAL A 135 8.63 0.41 -11.68
N ARG A 136 8.73 -0.64 -12.48
CA ARG A 136 10.00 -1.35 -12.74
C ARG A 136 11.02 -0.52 -13.52
N ALA A 137 10.63 0.58 -14.12
CA ALA A 137 11.50 1.46 -14.89
C ALA A 137 12.21 2.54 -14.03
N TYR A 138 11.79 2.68 -12.74
CA TYR A 138 12.48 3.52 -11.76
C TYR A 138 13.67 2.77 -11.18
#